data_ba33d215bb0b70b89cec28a25686e62e
#
_entry.id   ba33d215bb0b70b89cec28a25686e62e
#
_cell.length_a   1.000
_cell.length_b   1.000
_cell.length_c   1.000
_cell.angle_alpha   90.00
_cell.angle_beta   90.00
_cell.angle_gamma   90.00
#
_symmetry.space_group_name_H-M   'P 1'
#
loop_
_entity.id
_entity.type
_entity.pdbx_description
1 polymer ?
#
loop_
_entity_poly.entity_id
_entity_poly.type
_entity_poly.pdbx_seq_one_letter_code
_entity_poly.pdbx_strand_id
1 'polypeptide(L)'
;MTDFRQQALDYHQFPTPGKIGVELTTAAATSLDLSLAYSPGVAEPVRAIAANPDDVYKYTGKGNTVAVITNGTAILGLGNLGGMASKPVMEGKALLFKRFADINSFDIEVKHKTVEEFVNTVANIADSFGGINLEDIKAPECFAIEKALIERCKIPVFHDDQHGTAIVTAAGMINALEVQGKELKHANIVCVGAGAAAIACMELLIKCGAEREKIYMLDTKGVIHTRRDDLNEYKRLFANNTDKRTLEDVIDGADVFVGVSGPNVLSSANVKLMAPNPVVFACSNPDPEIKPELALAARDDIIIATGRSDYPNQVNNVLCFPFIFRGALDVRARTINDEMKIAAVNAIRELAKEPVLQEVLDASCETSLTFGKEYIIPKPMDPRLCGRVALAVAKAAVDSGVAALALPENYME
;
A
#
# COMPACT_ATOMS: atom_id res chain seq x y z
N MET A 1 -11.23 -3.50 -32.87
CA MET A 1 -10.59 -3.32 -31.55
C MET A 1 -11.00 -4.48 -30.66
N THR A 2 -10.07 -5.28 -30.22
CA THR A 2 -10.34 -6.35 -29.24
C THR A 2 -10.85 -5.68 -27.95
N ASP A 3 -11.95 -6.16 -27.41
CA ASP A 3 -12.51 -5.64 -26.17
C ASP A 3 -11.45 -5.77 -25.06
N PHE A 4 -11.21 -4.72 -24.28
CA PHE A 4 -10.25 -4.70 -23.17
C PHE A 4 -10.53 -5.84 -22.18
N ARG A 5 -11.81 -6.19 -21.98
CA ARG A 5 -12.21 -7.32 -21.16
C ARG A 5 -11.61 -8.65 -21.67
N GLN A 6 -11.70 -8.89 -22.99
CA GLN A 6 -11.13 -10.11 -23.57
C GLN A 6 -9.62 -10.12 -23.48
N GLN A 7 -8.97 -8.98 -23.72
CA GLN A 7 -7.51 -8.86 -23.56
C GLN A 7 -7.06 -9.20 -22.12
N ALA A 8 -7.81 -8.72 -21.11
CA ALA A 8 -7.51 -9.04 -19.71
C ALA A 8 -7.67 -10.53 -19.40
N LEU A 9 -8.71 -11.19 -19.92
CA LEU A 9 -8.92 -12.64 -19.76
C LEU A 9 -7.79 -13.44 -20.45
N ASP A 10 -7.44 -13.07 -21.67
CA ASP A 10 -6.37 -13.70 -22.44
C ASP A 10 -5.01 -13.56 -21.75
N TYR A 11 -4.72 -12.39 -21.17
CA TYR A 11 -3.51 -12.14 -20.39
C TYR A 11 -3.36 -13.08 -19.18
N HIS A 12 -4.46 -13.47 -18.55
CA HIS A 12 -4.43 -14.38 -17.41
C HIS A 12 -4.39 -15.85 -17.80
N GLN A 13 -4.80 -16.17 -19.03
CA GLN A 13 -4.91 -17.54 -19.53
C GLN A 13 -3.70 -17.98 -20.35
N PHE A 14 -3.06 -17.07 -21.10
CA PHE A 14 -2.03 -17.39 -22.10
C PHE A 14 -0.69 -16.70 -21.80
N PRO A 15 0.47 -17.32 -22.19
CA PRO A 15 0.59 -18.66 -22.81
C PRO A 15 0.34 -19.81 -21.82
N THR A 16 0.40 -19.54 -20.53
CA THR A 16 0.15 -20.48 -19.43
C THR A 16 -0.73 -19.80 -18.39
N PRO A 17 -1.76 -20.47 -17.83
CA PRO A 17 -2.58 -19.89 -16.78
C PRO A 17 -1.76 -19.46 -15.56
N GLY A 18 -2.13 -18.31 -14.97
CA GLY A 18 -1.41 -17.70 -13.85
C GLY A 18 -0.35 -16.68 -14.27
N LYS A 19 0.21 -15.94 -13.29
CA LYS A 19 1.18 -14.85 -13.53
C LYS A 19 2.56 -15.13 -12.96
N ILE A 20 2.68 -16.12 -12.09
CA ILE A 20 3.92 -16.49 -11.39
C ILE A 20 4.16 -17.99 -11.54
N GLY A 21 5.42 -18.38 -11.47
CA GLY A 21 5.88 -19.77 -11.50
C GLY A 21 7.00 -19.98 -10.48
N VAL A 22 7.41 -21.23 -10.33
CA VAL A 22 8.55 -21.60 -9.49
C VAL A 22 9.69 -22.05 -10.41
N GLU A 23 10.89 -21.54 -10.15
CA GLU A 23 12.10 -21.92 -10.86
C GLU A 23 13.21 -22.35 -9.91
N LEU A 24 14.14 -23.17 -10.41
CA LEU A 24 15.28 -23.64 -9.64
C LEU A 24 16.35 -22.54 -9.53
N THR A 25 16.88 -22.32 -8.33
CA THR A 25 17.98 -21.38 -8.06
C THR A 25 19.34 -22.08 -7.96
N THR A 26 19.35 -23.43 -7.98
CA THR A 26 20.55 -24.27 -7.88
C THR A 26 20.58 -25.31 -8.99
N ALA A 27 21.78 -25.83 -9.31
CA ALA A 27 21.92 -26.92 -10.26
C ALA A 27 21.28 -28.21 -9.71
N ALA A 28 20.66 -28.98 -10.63
CA ALA A 28 20.06 -30.29 -10.31
C ALA A 28 20.26 -31.27 -11.50
N ALA A 29 21.42 -31.20 -12.18
CA ALA A 29 21.67 -31.94 -13.38
C ALA A 29 22.45 -33.24 -13.15
N THR A 30 23.18 -33.36 -12.05
CA THR A 30 24.05 -34.50 -11.76
C THR A 30 23.63 -35.28 -10.51
N SER A 31 24.09 -36.52 -10.36
CA SER A 31 23.87 -37.29 -9.13
C SER A 31 24.49 -36.61 -7.89
N LEU A 32 25.59 -35.87 -8.09
CA LEU A 32 26.19 -35.09 -7.00
C LEU A 32 25.28 -33.94 -6.58
N ASP A 33 24.74 -33.19 -7.57
CA ASP A 33 23.79 -32.09 -7.28
C ASP A 33 22.60 -32.63 -6.48
N LEU A 34 22.02 -33.75 -6.87
CA LEU A 34 20.89 -34.36 -6.17
C LEU A 34 21.28 -34.84 -4.77
N SER A 35 22.48 -35.36 -4.58
CA SER A 35 22.99 -35.76 -3.27
C SER A 35 23.20 -34.57 -2.33
N LEU A 36 23.61 -33.43 -2.86
CA LEU A 36 23.77 -32.17 -2.11
C LEU A 36 22.42 -31.50 -1.82
N ALA A 37 21.54 -31.46 -2.85
CA ALA A 37 20.25 -30.76 -2.76
C ALA A 37 19.23 -31.50 -1.87
N TYR A 38 19.33 -32.84 -1.79
CA TYR A 38 18.39 -33.67 -1.05
C TYR A 38 19.12 -34.66 -0.13
N SER A 39 19.04 -35.97 -0.38
CA SER A 39 19.62 -36.97 0.51
C SER A 39 20.98 -37.47 -0.04
N PRO A 40 22.06 -37.47 0.80
CA PRO A 40 22.12 -37.20 2.24
C PRO A 40 22.46 -35.74 2.62
N GLY A 41 22.89 -34.90 1.65
CA GLY A 41 23.51 -33.59 1.87
C GLY A 41 22.60 -32.61 2.62
N VAL A 42 21.28 -32.63 2.41
CA VAL A 42 20.30 -31.76 3.06
C VAL A 42 20.28 -31.89 4.59
N ALA A 43 20.82 -32.98 5.14
CA ALA A 43 20.93 -33.17 6.58
C ALA A 43 21.86 -32.12 7.24
N GLU A 44 22.85 -31.60 6.52
CA GLU A 44 23.79 -30.61 7.10
C GLU A 44 23.14 -29.24 7.35
N PRO A 45 22.45 -28.58 6.39
CA PRO A 45 21.69 -27.36 6.70
C PRO A 45 20.59 -27.57 7.75
N VAL A 46 19.94 -28.76 7.80
CA VAL A 46 18.97 -29.07 8.87
C VAL A 46 19.64 -29.05 10.24
N ARG A 47 20.83 -29.69 10.40
CA ARG A 47 21.58 -29.67 11.67
C ARG A 47 22.03 -28.26 12.03
N ALA A 48 22.50 -27.48 11.06
CA ALA A 48 22.93 -26.11 11.28
C ALA A 48 21.78 -25.24 11.79
N ILE A 49 20.61 -25.29 11.15
CA ILE A 49 19.42 -24.54 11.55
C ILE A 49 18.90 -25.01 12.91
N ALA A 50 18.95 -26.31 13.20
CA ALA A 50 18.55 -26.84 14.51
C ALA A 50 19.46 -26.34 15.65
N ALA A 51 20.78 -26.20 15.36
CA ALA A 51 21.74 -25.64 16.29
C ALA A 51 21.65 -24.11 16.44
N ASN A 52 21.39 -23.40 15.34
CA ASN A 52 21.21 -21.95 15.30
C ASN A 52 20.03 -21.60 14.38
N PRO A 53 18.84 -21.28 14.93
CA PRO A 53 17.66 -20.98 14.14
C PRO A 53 17.83 -19.83 13.12
N ASP A 54 18.75 -18.88 13.35
CA ASP A 54 19.02 -17.77 12.42
C ASP A 54 19.67 -18.24 11.12
N ASP A 55 20.28 -19.43 11.09
CA ASP A 55 20.84 -20.01 9.89
C ASP A 55 19.78 -20.39 8.83
N VAL A 56 18.49 -20.35 9.20
CA VAL A 56 17.37 -20.49 8.22
C VAL A 56 17.45 -19.44 7.13
N TYR A 57 17.87 -18.22 7.46
CA TYR A 57 18.05 -17.12 6.50
C TYR A 57 19.26 -17.30 5.58
N LYS A 58 20.21 -18.14 5.98
CA LYS A 58 21.41 -18.45 5.20
C LYS A 58 21.21 -19.63 4.24
N TYR A 59 20.45 -20.63 4.66
CA TYR A 59 20.34 -21.89 3.95
C TYR A 59 19.00 -22.12 3.25
N THR A 60 18.07 -21.17 3.35
CA THR A 60 16.74 -21.24 2.70
C THR A 60 16.34 -19.94 2.04
N GLY A 61 15.29 -19.98 1.22
CA GLY A 61 14.69 -18.78 0.61
C GLY A 61 13.84 -17.93 1.54
N LYS A 62 13.73 -18.28 2.84
CA LYS A 62 12.85 -17.56 3.80
C LYS A 62 13.08 -16.06 3.81
N GLY A 63 14.34 -15.62 3.82
CA GLY A 63 14.70 -14.19 3.92
C GLY A 63 14.25 -13.33 2.75
N ASN A 64 13.97 -13.92 1.59
CA ASN A 64 13.50 -13.22 0.39
C ASN A 64 12.11 -13.68 -0.06
N THR A 65 11.27 -14.15 0.87
CA THR A 65 9.93 -14.66 0.52
C THR A 65 8.86 -13.98 1.37
N VAL A 66 7.85 -13.40 0.73
CA VAL A 66 6.69 -12.76 1.35
C VAL A 66 5.42 -13.55 1.01
N ALA A 67 4.60 -13.87 2.02
CA ALA A 67 3.27 -14.41 1.79
C ALA A 67 2.28 -13.26 1.51
N VAL A 68 1.52 -13.35 0.42
CA VAL A 68 0.36 -12.49 0.17
C VAL A 68 -0.88 -13.23 0.65
N ILE A 69 -1.49 -12.75 1.74
CA ILE A 69 -2.56 -13.50 2.43
C ILE A 69 -3.86 -12.72 2.40
N THR A 70 -4.92 -13.40 1.99
CA THR A 70 -6.26 -12.84 1.87
C THR A 70 -7.35 -13.79 2.37
N ASN A 71 -8.52 -13.22 2.66
CA ASN A 71 -9.77 -13.99 2.78
C ASN A 71 -10.79 -13.61 1.68
N GLY A 72 -10.45 -12.69 0.80
CA GLY A 72 -11.26 -12.24 -0.32
C GLY A 72 -12.55 -11.52 0.08
N THR A 73 -12.57 -10.83 1.22
CA THR A 73 -13.77 -10.15 1.74
C THR A 73 -13.92 -8.71 1.29
N ALA A 74 -12.88 -8.12 0.66
CA ALA A 74 -12.89 -6.74 0.15
C ALA A 74 -12.13 -6.62 -1.17
N ILE A 75 -12.44 -7.47 -2.15
CA ILE A 75 -11.73 -7.57 -3.44
C ILE A 75 -12.00 -6.31 -4.27
N LEU A 76 -11.04 -5.41 -4.37
CA LEU A 76 -11.15 -4.16 -5.14
C LEU A 76 -12.49 -3.44 -4.85
N GLY A 77 -13.17 -2.91 -5.88
CA GLY A 77 -14.53 -2.38 -5.79
C GLY A 77 -15.64 -3.44 -5.87
N LEU A 78 -15.29 -4.75 -5.97
CA LEU A 78 -16.24 -5.84 -6.18
C LEU A 78 -16.80 -6.43 -4.85
N GLY A 79 -16.15 -6.13 -3.73
CA GLY A 79 -16.59 -6.56 -2.40
C GLY A 79 -16.23 -8.00 -2.05
N ASN A 80 -17.10 -8.69 -1.31
CA ASN A 80 -16.86 -10.04 -0.80
C ASN A 80 -17.25 -11.11 -1.82
N LEU A 81 -16.26 -11.59 -2.58
CA LEU A 81 -16.43 -12.70 -3.53
C LEU A 81 -15.70 -13.98 -3.08
N GLY A 82 -14.99 -13.93 -1.94
CA GLY A 82 -14.26 -15.04 -1.35
C GLY A 82 -12.87 -15.30 -1.94
N GLY A 83 -12.08 -16.12 -1.26
CA GLY A 83 -10.67 -16.33 -1.54
C GLY A 83 -10.38 -16.85 -2.96
N MET A 84 -11.15 -17.78 -3.49
CA MET A 84 -10.90 -18.28 -4.85
C MET A 84 -11.03 -17.19 -5.93
N ALA A 85 -11.98 -16.28 -5.78
CA ALA A 85 -12.18 -15.19 -6.72
C ALA A 85 -11.10 -14.10 -6.59
N SER A 86 -10.44 -13.99 -5.43
CA SER A 86 -9.34 -13.03 -5.20
C SER A 86 -8.01 -13.50 -5.79
N LYS A 87 -7.84 -14.79 -6.09
CA LYS A 87 -6.56 -15.35 -6.55
C LYS A 87 -5.89 -14.57 -7.70
N PRO A 88 -6.59 -14.13 -8.76
CA PRO A 88 -5.95 -13.34 -9.81
C PRO A 88 -5.38 -12.00 -9.32
N VAL A 89 -5.98 -11.38 -8.29
CA VAL A 89 -5.47 -10.17 -7.66
C VAL A 89 -4.21 -10.48 -6.85
N MET A 90 -4.24 -11.58 -6.07
CA MET A 90 -3.11 -12.00 -5.23
C MET A 90 -1.89 -12.41 -6.07
N GLU A 91 -2.08 -13.14 -7.16
CA GLU A 91 -1.00 -13.41 -8.14
C GLU A 91 -0.48 -12.12 -8.78
N GLY A 92 -1.36 -11.14 -9.00
CA GLY A 92 -0.94 -9.80 -9.45
C GLY A 92 -0.04 -9.11 -8.43
N LYS A 93 -0.39 -9.20 -7.15
CA LYS A 93 0.45 -8.67 -6.07
C LYS A 93 1.81 -9.37 -6.02
N ALA A 94 1.84 -10.69 -6.14
CA ALA A 94 3.07 -11.48 -6.17
C ALA A 94 3.97 -11.13 -7.38
N LEU A 95 3.37 -10.91 -8.56
CA LEU A 95 4.06 -10.43 -9.75
C LEU A 95 4.75 -9.08 -9.47
N LEU A 96 4.05 -8.15 -8.84
CA LEU A 96 4.60 -6.82 -8.53
C LEU A 96 5.76 -6.90 -7.52
N PHE A 97 5.67 -7.75 -6.50
CA PHE A 97 6.77 -8.03 -5.58
C PHE A 97 8.02 -8.51 -6.33
N LYS A 98 7.85 -9.48 -7.23
CA LYS A 98 8.97 -10.02 -8.02
C LYS A 98 9.52 -9.00 -8.99
N ARG A 99 8.65 -8.32 -9.75
CA ARG A 99 9.04 -7.38 -10.80
C ARG A 99 9.79 -6.16 -10.28
N PHE A 100 9.35 -5.58 -9.16
CA PHE A 100 9.86 -4.30 -8.69
C PHE A 100 10.90 -4.40 -7.57
N ALA A 101 10.88 -5.47 -6.78
CA ALA A 101 11.76 -5.61 -5.62
C ALA A 101 12.52 -6.94 -5.56
N ASP A 102 12.40 -7.77 -6.59
CA ASP A 102 12.97 -9.14 -6.65
C ASP A 102 12.68 -9.98 -5.40
N ILE A 103 11.46 -9.83 -4.85
CA ILE A 103 10.96 -10.61 -3.72
C ILE A 103 10.13 -11.77 -4.26
N ASN A 104 10.46 -12.98 -3.83
CA ASN A 104 9.62 -14.15 -4.10
C ASN A 104 8.34 -14.05 -3.29
N SER A 105 7.21 -14.38 -3.90
CA SER A 105 5.94 -14.27 -3.21
C SER A 105 5.01 -15.43 -3.54
N PHE A 106 4.33 -15.93 -2.52
CA PHE A 106 3.26 -16.92 -2.65
C PHE A 106 1.97 -16.32 -2.13
N ASP A 107 0.91 -16.47 -2.92
CA ASP A 107 -0.43 -16.07 -2.54
C ASP A 107 -1.15 -17.20 -1.82
N ILE A 108 -1.84 -16.87 -0.71
CA ILE A 108 -2.51 -17.82 0.17
C ILE A 108 -3.91 -17.31 0.49
N GLU A 109 -4.90 -17.95 -0.08
CA GLU A 109 -6.31 -17.63 0.12
C GLU A 109 -6.87 -18.46 1.29
N VAL A 110 -7.09 -17.80 2.43
CA VAL A 110 -7.51 -18.46 3.69
C VAL A 110 -9.01 -18.48 3.81
N LYS A 111 -9.57 -19.68 3.88
CA LYS A 111 -10.98 -19.87 4.25
C LYS A 111 -11.10 -19.98 5.77
N HIS A 112 -11.95 -19.17 6.38
CA HIS A 112 -12.15 -19.13 7.83
C HIS A 112 -13.60 -18.81 8.21
N LYS A 113 -13.96 -19.05 9.46
CA LYS A 113 -15.26 -18.70 10.05
C LYS A 113 -15.17 -17.55 11.05
N THR A 114 -14.02 -17.41 11.70
CA THR A 114 -13.77 -16.39 12.72
C THR A 114 -12.41 -15.72 12.51
N VAL A 115 -12.25 -14.51 13.02
CA VAL A 115 -10.97 -13.80 13.04
C VAL A 115 -9.87 -14.63 13.70
N GLU A 116 -10.20 -15.30 14.81
CA GLU A 116 -9.25 -16.15 15.53
C GLU A 116 -8.76 -17.33 14.69
N GLU A 117 -9.66 -17.98 13.94
CA GLU A 117 -9.29 -19.09 13.03
C GLU A 117 -8.35 -18.59 11.92
N PHE A 118 -8.61 -17.41 11.34
CA PHE A 118 -7.73 -16.79 10.36
C PHE A 118 -6.36 -16.51 10.95
N VAL A 119 -6.31 -15.84 12.09
CA VAL A 119 -5.06 -15.47 12.78
C VAL A 119 -4.25 -16.72 13.16
N ASN A 120 -4.90 -17.77 13.68
CA ASN A 120 -4.25 -19.04 14.02
C ASN A 120 -3.64 -19.70 12.78
N THR A 121 -4.39 -19.75 11.66
CA THR A 121 -3.93 -20.34 10.41
C THR A 121 -2.69 -19.61 9.90
N VAL A 122 -2.73 -18.28 9.83
CA VAL A 122 -1.63 -17.46 9.33
C VAL A 122 -0.41 -17.52 10.24
N ALA A 123 -0.60 -17.43 11.55
CA ALA A 123 0.50 -17.52 12.51
C ALA A 123 1.23 -18.88 12.47
N ASN A 124 0.49 -19.98 12.21
CA ASN A 124 1.07 -21.32 12.12
C ASN A 124 1.97 -21.54 10.89
N ILE A 125 1.80 -20.76 9.82
CA ILE A 125 2.63 -20.84 8.60
C ILE A 125 3.68 -19.72 8.52
N ALA A 126 3.64 -18.74 9.41
CA ALA A 126 4.48 -17.54 9.36
C ALA A 126 5.98 -17.83 9.34
N ASP A 127 6.43 -18.90 10.02
CA ASP A 127 7.84 -19.28 10.06
C ASP A 127 8.43 -19.66 8.69
N SER A 128 7.60 -19.93 7.70
CA SER A 128 8.04 -20.22 6.32
C SER A 128 8.44 -18.98 5.53
N PHE A 129 8.11 -17.77 6.02
CA PHE A 129 8.23 -16.51 5.29
C PHE A 129 9.12 -15.49 6.00
N GLY A 130 9.68 -14.57 5.24
CA GLY A 130 10.39 -13.39 5.77
C GLY A 130 9.47 -12.23 6.09
N GLY A 131 8.24 -12.22 5.52
CA GLY A 131 7.22 -11.20 5.77
C GLY A 131 5.84 -11.64 5.31
N ILE A 132 4.80 -10.93 5.77
CA ILE A 132 3.40 -11.19 5.42
C ILE A 132 2.76 -9.89 4.93
N ASN A 133 2.24 -9.91 3.72
CA ASN A 133 1.35 -8.88 3.17
C ASN A 133 -0.10 -9.35 3.30
N LEU A 134 -0.91 -8.64 4.06
CA LEU A 134 -2.36 -8.85 4.13
C LEU A 134 -3.03 -8.02 3.03
N GLU A 135 -3.99 -8.61 2.32
CA GLU A 135 -4.63 -8.00 1.16
C GLU A 135 -6.13 -8.31 1.11
N ASP A 136 -6.94 -7.35 0.66
CA ASP A 136 -8.38 -7.52 0.40
C ASP A 136 -9.19 -8.07 1.59
N ILE A 137 -8.84 -7.66 2.81
CA ILE A 137 -9.53 -8.02 4.06
C ILE A 137 -10.37 -6.82 4.52
N LYS A 138 -11.69 -7.03 4.66
CA LYS A 138 -12.62 -5.93 5.00
C LYS A 138 -12.44 -5.41 6.43
N ALA A 139 -12.74 -4.14 6.62
CA ALA A 139 -12.90 -3.53 7.94
C ALA A 139 -14.26 -3.92 8.57
N PRO A 140 -14.37 -4.04 9.91
CA PRO A 140 -13.30 -3.76 10.90
C PRO A 140 -12.36 -4.94 11.20
N GLU A 141 -12.63 -6.14 10.62
CA GLU A 141 -11.89 -7.37 10.92
C GLU A 141 -10.39 -7.25 10.59
N CYS A 142 -10.04 -6.53 9.50
CA CYS A 142 -8.65 -6.33 9.09
C CYS A 142 -7.77 -5.72 10.19
N PHE A 143 -8.30 -4.80 10.99
CA PHE A 143 -7.57 -4.18 12.10
C PHE A 143 -7.21 -5.19 13.19
N ALA A 144 -8.20 -5.99 13.60
CA ALA A 144 -8.00 -7.02 14.62
C ALA A 144 -7.04 -8.12 14.13
N ILE A 145 -7.16 -8.53 12.86
CA ILE A 145 -6.30 -9.52 12.23
C ILE A 145 -4.86 -9.02 12.19
N GLU A 146 -4.62 -7.84 11.64
CA GLU A 146 -3.27 -7.29 11.52
C GLU A 146 -2.61 -7.12 12.89
N LYS A 147 -3.31 -6.50 13.85
CA LYS A 147 -2.81 -6.33 15.21
C LYS A 147 -2.40 -7.66 15.86
N ALA A 148 -3.28 -8.65 15.80
CA ALA A 148 -3.01 -9.95 16.40
C ALA A 148 -1.84 -10.68 15.73
N LEU A 149 -1.67 -10.54 14.42
CA LEU A 149 -0.54 -11.13 13.70
C LEU A 149 0.78 -10.41 13.98
N ILE A 150 0.78 -9.07 14.08
CA ILE A 150 1.98 -8.30 14.50
C ILE A 150 2.45 -8.73 15.89
N GLU A 151 1.52 -8.98 16.82
CA GLU A 151 1.86 -9.43 18.18
C GLU A 151 2.40 -10.88 18.23
N ARG A 152 1.94 -11.74 17.31
CA ARG A 152 2.26 -13.18 17.32
C ARG A 152 3.42 -13.58 16.42
N CYS A 153 3.65 -12.87 15.33
CA CYS A 153 4.68 -13.18 14.34
C CYS A 153 5.98 -12.42 14.65
N LYS A 154 7.12 -13.08 14.39
CA LYS A 154 8.46 -12.46 14.55
C LYS A 154 8.99 -11.87 13.25
N ILE A 155 8.14 -11.75 12.25
CA ILE A 155 8.41 -11.20 10.92
C ILE A 155 7.45 -10.03 10.66
N PRO A 156 7.80 -9.09 9.76
CA PRO A 156 6.93 -7.98 9.44
C PRO A 156 5.59 -8.44 8.87
N VAL A 157 4.51 -7.91 9.42
CA VAL A 157 3.14 -8.04 8.92
C VAL A 157 2.67 -6.64 8.53
N PHE A 158 2.09 -6.52 7.35
CA PHE A 158 1.69 -5.25 6.77
C PHE A 158 0.42 -5.43 5.93
N HIS A 159 -0.59 -4.62 6.17
CA HIS A 159 -1.84 -4.63 5.40
C HIS A 159 -1.78 -3.53 4.35
N ASP A 160 -1.62 -3.92 3.08
CA ASP A 160 -1.35 -2.95 2.02
C ASP A 160 -2.53 -2.00 1.74
N ASP A 161 -3.77 -2.48 1.78
CA ASP A 161 -4.96 -1.62 1.59
C ASP A 161 -5.08 -0.53 2.66
N GLN A 162 -4.53 -0.76 3.85
CA GLN A 162 -4.43 0.25 4.89
C GLN A 162 -3.22 1.14 4.67
N HIS A 163 -2.05 0.56 4.81
CA HIS A 163 -0.80 1.30 4.99
C HIS A 163 -0.14 1.69 3.66
N GLY A 164 -0.22 0.85 2.62
CA GLY A 164 0.26 1.20 1.28
C GLY A 164 -0.51 2.39 0.73
N THR A 165 -1.86 2.33 0.80
CA THR A 165 -2.73 3.44 0.42
C THR A 165 -2.43 4.71 1.23
N ALA A 166 -2.24 4.58 2.55
CA ALA A 166 -1.93 5.71 3.41
C ALA A 166 -0.60 6.38 3.05
N ILE A 167 0.46 5.59 2.82
CA ILE A 167 1.80 6.09 2.49
C ILE A 167 1.79 6.86 1.16
N VAL A 168 1.20 6.27 0.12
CA VAL A 168 1.17 6.87 -1.21
C VAL A 168 0.29 8.12 -1.23
N THR A 169 -0.88 8.08 -0.56
CA THR A 169 -1.74 9.25 -0.39
C THR A 169 -1.04 10.37 0.38
N ALA A 170 -0.36 10.06 1.48
CA ALA A 170 0.37 11.06 2.26
C ALA A 170 1.51 11.71 1.44
N ALA A 171 2.29 10.91 0.71
CA ALA A 171 3.37 11.41 -0.13
C ALA A 171 2.86 12.39 -1.20
N GLY A 172 1.83 11.98 -1.96
CA GLY A 172 1.23 12.81 -2.99
C GLY A 172 0.56 14.07 -2.41
N MET A 173 -0.14 13.93 -1.26
CA MET A 173 -0.84 15.05 -0.62
C MET A 173 0.12 16.12 -0.11
N ILE A 174 1.20 15.73 0.57
CA ILE A 174 2.19 16.69 1.08
C ILE A 174 2.81 17.46 -0.10
N ASN A 175 3.15 16.78 -1.20
CA ASN A 175 3.65 17.42 -2.40
C ASN A 175 2.60 18.32 -3.08
N ALA A 176 1.34 17.89 -3.17
CA ALA A 176 0.26 18.70 -3.73
C ALA A 176 0.04 19.99 -2.92
N LEU A 177 0.05 19.89 -1.59
CA LEU A 177 -0.04 21.06 -0.71
C LEU A 177 1.15 22.00 -0.91
N GLU A 178 2.38 21.48 -1.03
CA GLU A 178 3.58 22.26 -1.32
C GLU A 178 3.45 23.01 -2.65
N VAL A 179 2.99 22.35 -3.72
CA VAL A 179 2.73 22.99 -5.03
C VAL A 179 1.66 24.07 -4.93
N GLN A 180 0.66 23.89 -4.07
CA GLN A 180 -0.43 24.86 -3.83
C GLN A 180 -0.05 25.96 -2.81
N GLY A 181 1.19 25.95 -2.29
CA GLY A 181 1.67 26.93 -1.30
C GLY A 181 1.02 26.79 0.07
N LYS A 182 0.60 25.57 0.44
CA LYS A 182 -0.07 25.24 1.71
C LYS A 182 0.77 24.29 2.56
N GLU A 183 0.56 24.33 3.86
CA GLU A 183 1.21 23.42 4.81
C GLU A 183 0.21 22.38 5.34
N LEU A 184 0.64 21.11 5.41
CA LEU A 184 -0.19 20.01 5.92
C LEU A 184 -0.78 20.31 7.31
N LYS A 185 0.01 20.89 8.20
CA LYS A 185 -0.40 21.25 9.56
C LYS A 185 -1.64 22.14 9.59
N HIS A 186 -1.79 23.04 8.64
CA HIS A 186 -2.86 24.04 8.63
C HIS A 186 -4.02 23.67 7.71
N ALA A 187 -3.90 22.60 6.93
CA ALA A 187 -4.89 22.20 5.96
C ALA A 187 -6.18 21.66 6.60
N ASN A 188 -7.34 22.14 6.16
CA ASN A 188 -8.63 21.58 6.46
C ASN A 188 -8.90 20.39 5.53
N ILE A 189 -8.98 19.20 6.09
CA ILE A 189 -9.07 17.93 5.35
C ILE A 189 -10.46 17.33 5.52
N VAL A 190 -11.12 17.01 4.42
CA VAL A 190 -12.39 16.28 4.39
C VAL A 190 -12.14 14.89 3.78
N CYS A 191 -12.39 13.85 4.57
CA CYS A 191 -12.25 12.46 4.14
C CYS A 191 -13.62 11.79 4.01
N VAL A 192 -13.99 11.35 2.81
CA VAL A 192 -15.22 10.59 2.56
C VAL A 192 -14.88 9.12 2.42
N GLY A 193 -15.38 8.36 3.37
CA GLY A 193 -15.03 6.98 3.67
C GLY A 193 -14.56 6.85 5.12
N ALA A 194 -14.87 5.73 5.75
CA ALA A 194 -14.44 5.41 7.12
C ALA A 194 -14.13 3.90 7.25
N GLY A 195 -13.62 3.34 6.18
CA GLY A 195 -13.08 1.98 6.10
C GLY A 195 -11.59 1.92 6.43
N ALA A 196 -10.96 0.78 6.13
CA ALA A 196 -9.56 0.51 6.43
C ALA A 196 -8.61 1.58 5.85
N ALA A 197 -8.70 1.87 4.56
CA ALA A 197 -7.87 2.85 3.89
C ALA A 197 -8.06 4.27 4.45
N ALA A 198 -9.31 4.71 4.65
CA ALA A 198 -9.62 6.04 5.17
C ALA A 198 -9.00 6.30 6.55
N ILE A 199 -9.19 5.36 7.48
CA ILE A 199 -8.66 5.44 8.83
C ILE A 199 -7.13 5.48 8.80
N ALA A 200 -6.49 4.54 8.07
CA ALA A 200 -5.03 4.49 7.96
C ALA A 200 -4.44 5.75 7.31
N CYS A 201 -5.08 6.30 6.26
CA CYS A 201 -4.66 7.55 5.63
C CYS A 201 -4.67 8.70 6.62
N MET A 202 -5.77 8.89 7.36
CA MET A 202 -5.89 10.00 8.30
C MET A 202 -4.95 9.85 9.50
N GLU A 203 -4.77 8.64 10.03
CA GLU A 203 -3.79 8.37 11.10
C GLU A 203 -2.36 8.69 10.65
N LEU A 204 -1.97 8.27 9.45
CA LEU A 204 -0.63 8.54 8.94
C LEU A 204 -0.42 10.04 8.66
N LEU A 205 -1.42 10.75 8.14
CA LEU A 205 -1.35 12.20 7.95
C LEU A 205 -1.17 12.95 9.28
N ILE A 206 -1.83 12.53 10.36
CA ILE A 206 -1.61 13.08 11.70
C ILE A 206 -0.16 12.85 12.14
N LYS A 207 0.39 11.65 11.94
CA LYS A 207 1.80 11.34 12.24
C LYS A 207 2.78 12.14 11.37
N CYS A 208 2.38 12.53 10.16
CA CYS A 208 3.14 13.43 9.29
C CYS A 208 2.94 14.93 9.64
N GLY A 209 2.11 15.27 10.62
CA GLY A 209 1.96 16.62 11.12
C GLY A 209 0.61 17.32 10.86
N ALA A 210 -0.39 16.63 10.30
CA ALA A 210 -1.75 17.17 10.19
C ALA A 210 -2.38 17.37 11.58
N GLU A 211 -3.10 18.47 11.78
CA GLU A 211 -3.87 18.71 13.01
C GLU A 211 -5.16 17.90 12.99
N ARG A 212 -5.33 17.02 14.00
CA ARG A 212 -6.47 16.10 14.12
C ARG A 212 -7.83 16.84 14.04
N GLU A 213 -7.92 17.99 14.64
CA GLU A 213 -9.14 18.81 14.76
C GLU A 213 -9.58 19.39 13.40
N LYS A 214 -8.68 19.47 12.44
CA LYS A 214 -8.95 19.94 11.07
C LYS A 214 -9.33 18.82 10.11
N ILE A 215 -9.38 17.57 10.59
CA ILE A 215 -9.81 16.42 9.80
C ILE A 215 -11.27 16.12 10.09
N TYR A 216 -12.12 16.21 9.07
CA TYR A 216 -13.52 15.77 9.10
C TYR A 216 -13.67 14.49 8.29
N MET A 217 -14.08 13.42 8.96
CA MET A 217 -14.38 12.15 8.28
C MET A 217 -15.89 11.95 8.16
N LEU A 218 -16.29 11.35 7.05
CA LEU A 218 -17.69 10.99 6.77
C LEU A 218 -17.80 9.49 6.45
N ASP A 219 -18.86 8.89 6.92
CA ASP A 219 -19.31 7.58 6.46
C ASP A 219 -20.71 7.69 5.81
N THR A 220 -21.35 6.55 5.51
CA THR A 220 -22.67 6.51 4.89
C THR A 220 -23.79 7.21 5.67
N LYS A 221 -23.54 7.56 6.94
CA LYS A 221 -24.48 8.32 7.80
C LYS A 221 -24.10 9.79 7.96
N GLY A 222 -23.09 10.25 7.19
CA GLY A 222 -22.60 11.63 7.21
C GLY A 222 -21.39 11.83 8.13
N VAL A 223 -21.20 13.04 8.62
CA VAL A 223 -20.05 13.45 9.44
C VAL A 223 -19.94 12.60 10.70
N ILE A 224 -18.72 12.14 10.97
CA ILE A 224 -18.39 11.44 12.22
C ILE A 224 -18.20 12.47 13.34
N HIS A 225 -19.11 12.49 14.31
CA HIS A 225 -19.13 13.45 15.39
C HIS A 225 -19.38 12.81 16.76
N THR A 226 -19.01 13.50 17.83
CA THR A 226 -19.02 12.97 19.22
C THR A 226 -20.40 12.56 19.76
N ARG A 227 -21.49 13.06 19.13
CA ARG A 227 -22.88 12.74 19.54
C ARG A 227 -23.46 11.51 18.84
N ARG A 228 -22.64 10.78 18.05
CA ARG A 228 -23.03 9.49 17.46
C ARG A 228 -22.73 8.35 18.43
N ASP A 229 -23.67 7.44 18.60
CA ASP A 229 -23.59 6.25 19.44
C ASP A 229 -23.24 4.97 18.68
N ASP A 230 -23.29 5.02 17.34
CA ASP A 230 -23.05 3.90 16.44
C ASP A 230 -21.58 3.76 15.98
N LEU A 231 -20.65 4.52 16.56
CA LEU A 231 -19.25 4.53 16.19
C LEU A 231 -18.47 3.37 16.82
N ASN A 232 -17.77 2.59 16.00
CA ASN A 232 -16.73 1.69 16.49
C ASN A 232 -15.52 2.48 17.03
N GLU A 233 -14.59 1.78 17.69
CA GLU A 233 -13.40 2.40 18.29
C GLU A 233 -12.55 3.20 17.31
N TYR A 234 -12.35 2.71 16.08
CA TYR A 234 -11.54 3.35 15.02
C TYR A 234 -12.16 4.65 14.52
N LYS A 235 -13.48 4.65 14.24
CA LYS A 235 -14.21 5.84 13.83
C LYS A 235 -14.27 6.88 14.96
N ARG A 236 -14.35 6.43 16.21
CA ARG A 236 -14.41 7.30 17.39
C ARG A 236 -13.17 8.17 17.54
N LEU A 237 -12.01 7.72 17.06
CA LEU A 237 -10.78 8.51 17.01
C LEU A 237 -10.93 9.80 16.18
N PHE A 238 -11.82 9.78 15.20
CA PHE A 238 -12.07 10.89 14.28
C PHE A 238 -13.39 11.65 14.56
N ALA A 239 -14.05 11.37 15.66
CA ALA A 239 -15.27 12.07 16.03
C ALA A 239 -14.97 13.51 16.47
N ASN A 240 -15.46 14.50 15.70
CA ASN A 240 -15.33 15.92 16.04
C ASN A 240 -16.53 16.40 16.87
N ASN A 241 -16.30 17.32 17.80
CA ASN A 241 -17.38 18.02 18.51
C ASN A 241 -17.90 19.15 17.62
N THR A 242 -18.88 18.85 16.79
CA THR A 242 -19.40 19.75 15.75
C THR A 242 -20.89 19.56 15.52
N ASP A 243 -21.55 20.59 15.00
CA ASP A 243 -22.94 20.54 14.51
C ASP A 243 -23.04 20.20 13.02
N LYS A 244 -21.92 20.09 12.29
CA LYS A 244 -21.85 19.67 10.90
C LYS A 244 -22.31 18.22 10.74
N ARG A 245 -23.08 17.92 9.67
CA ARG A 245 -23.69 16.58 9.45
C ARG A 245 -23.44 16.03 8.06
N THR A 246 -23.36 16.87 7.05
CA THR A 246 -23.28 16.48 5.63
C THR A 246 -21.94 16.84 5.02
N LEU A 247 -21.69 16.37 3.81
CA LEU A 247 -20.50 16.76 3.03
C LEU A 247 -20.51 18.28 2.76
N GLU A 248 -21.66 18.84 2.43
CA GLU A 248 -21.83 20.27 2.17
C GLU A 248 -21.43 21.11 3.36
N ASP A 249 -21.72 20.65 4.58
CA ASP A 249 -21.37 21.39 5.81
C ASP A 249 -19.86 21.48 6.06
N VAL A 250 -19.06 20.50 5.56
CA VAL A 250 -17.62 20.40 5.85
C VAL A 250 -16.74 20.77 4.66
N ILE A 251 -17.27 20.69 3.42
CA ILE A 251 -16.47 20.92 2.21
C ILE A 251 -16.23 22.41 1.95
N ASP A 252 -17.09 23.28 2.47
CA ASP A 252 -16.94 24.73 2.33
C ASP A 252 -15.66 25.18 3.05
N GLY A 253 -14.74 25.78 2.28
CA GLY A 253 -13.44 26.20 2.74
C GLY A 253 -12.44 25.04 3.05
N ALA A 254 -12.72 23.81 2.63
CA ALA A 254 -11.77 22.70 2.76
C ALA A 254 -10.60 22.85 1.79
N ASP A 255 -9.39 22.64 2.27
CA ASP A 255 -8.16 22.64 1.48
C ASP A 255 -7.97 21.33 0.71
N VAL A 256 -8.35 20.23 1.34
CA VAL A 256 -8.13 18.88 0.81
C VAL A 256 -9.41 18.06 0.92
N PHE A 257 -9.72 17.35 -0.17
CA PHE A 257 -10.69 16.26 -0.18
C PHE A 257 -9.97 14.93 -0.42
N VAL A 258 -10.30 13.91 0.38
CA VAL A 258 -9.84 12.52 0.21
C VAL A 258 -11.04 11.61 0.10
N GLY A 259 -11.22 11.01 -1.07
CA GLY A 259 -12.26 10.01 -1.33
C GLY A 259 -11.64 8.60 -1.35
N VAL A 260 -12.16 7.74 -0.51
CA VAL A 260 -11.84 6.29 -0.43
C VAL A 260 -13.13 5.52 -0.09
N SER A 261 -14.18 5.81 -0.81
CA SER A 261 -15.53 5.32 -0.52
C SER A 261 -16.24 4.69 -1.71
N GLY A 262 -16.59 5.48 -2.70
CA GLY A 262 -17.33 5.03 -3.86
C GLY A 262 -17.54 6.14 -4.89
N PRO A 263 -18.04 5.81 -6.08
CA PRO A 263 -18.10 6.73 -7.19
C PRO A 263 -19.11 7.88 -6.98
N ASN A 264 -18.81 9.02 -7.61
CA ASN A 264 -19.72 10.16 -7.77
C ASN A 264 -20.24 10.79 -6.46
N VAL A 265 -19.47 10.71 -5.36
CA VAL A 265 -19.86 11.33 -4.07
C VAL A 265 -19.45 12.80 -3.96
N LEU A 266 -18.50 13.26 -4.80
CA LEU A 266 -18.07 14.65 -4.87
C LEU A 266 -18.61 15.30 -6.15
N SER A 267 -19.42 16.34 -6.00
CA SER A 267 -19.99 17.07 -7.15
C SER A 267 -19.11 18.26 -7.57
N SER A 268 -19.27 18.73 -8.81
CA SER A 268 -18.66 20.00 -9.27
C SER A 268 -19.08 21.20 -8.41
N ALA A 269 -20.27 21.18 -7.83
CA ALA A 269 -20.73 22.21 -6.90
C ALA A 269 -19.93 22.19 -5.59
N ASN A 270 -19.67 20.98 -5.04
CA ASN A 270 -18.84 20.83 -3.86
C ASN A 270 -17.40 21.31 -4.11
N VAL A 271 -16.81 20.99 -5.29
CA VAL A 271 -15.46 21.45 -5.65
C VAL A 271 -15.37 22.98 -5.68
N LYS A 272 -16.41 23.67 -6.13
CA LYS A 272 -16.45 25.14 -6.14
C LYS A 272 -16.49 25.79 -4.77
N LEU A 273 -16.98 25.07 -3.75
CA LEU A 273 -17.04 25.55 -2.35
C LEU A 273 -15.70 25.41 -1.62
N MET A 274 -14.78 24.58 -2.12
CA MET A 274 -13.47 24.38 -1.48
C MET A 274 -12.64 25.67 -1.41
N ALA A 275 -11.68 25.72 -0.52
CA ALA A 275 -10.71 26.81 -0.40
C ALA A 275 -10.00 27.11 -1.73
N PRO A 276 -9.40 28.31 -1.93
CA PRO A 276 -8.53 28.56 -3.08
C PRO A 276 -7.39 27.53 -3.17
N ASN A 277 -7.01 27.17 -4.40
CA ASN A 277 -5.98 26.16 -4.67
C ASN A 277 -6.23 24.83 -3.95
N PRO A 278 -7.38 24.15 -4.17
CA PRO A 278 -7.72 22.93 -3.47
C PRO A 278 -6.98 21.71 -4.03
N VAL A 279 -6.92 20.67 -3.20
CA VAL A 279 -6.34 19.37 -3.56
C VAL A 279 -7.41 18.29 -3.43
N VAL A 280 -7.60 17.48 -4.46
CA VAL A 280 -8.59 16.39 -4.48
C VAL A 280 -7.93 15.05 -4.77
N PHE A 281 -8.05 14.12 -3.85
CA PHE A 281 -7.68 12.71 -3.99
C PHE A 281 -8.97 11.90 -4.15
N ALA A 282 -9.31 11.52 -5.38
CA ALA A 282 -10.49 10.70 -5.69
C ALA A 282 -10.03 9.26 -6.00
N CYS A 283 -9.83 8.47 -4.93
CA CYS A 283 -9.09 7.21 -5.00
C CYS A 283 -9.98 5.97 -5.17
N SER A 284 -11.31 6.12 -5.26
CA SER A 284 -12.21 4.98 -5.50
C SER A 284 -11.97 4.33 -6.86
N ASN A 285 -12.01 2.99 -6.90
CA ASN A 285 -11.82 2.18 -8.10
C ASN A 285 -13.02 1.26 -8.34
N PRO A 286 -13.44 1.02 -9.61
CA PRO A 286 -12.85 1.55 -10.85
C PRO A 286 -13.26 2.99 -11.18
N ASP A 287 -14.32 3.51 -10.58
CA ASP A 287 -14.83 4.85 -10.82
C ASP A 287 -14.52 5.75 -9.62
N PRO A 288 -13.89 6.94 -9.84
CA PRO A 288 -13.52 7.86 -8.78
C PRO A 288 -14.73 8.61 -8.20
N GLU A 289 -14.56 9.23 -7.04
CA GLU A 289 -15.55 10.07 -6.37
C GLU A 289 -16.00 11.26 -7.20
N ILE A 290 -15.13 11.75 -8.05
CA ILE A 290 -15.43 12.72 -9.12
C ILE A 290 -14.51 12.40 -10.30
N LYS A 291 -15.03 12.47 -11.51
CA LYS A 291 -14.19 12.37 -12.72
C LYS A 291 -13.31 13.62 -12.84
N PRO A 292 -11.99 13.44 -13.13
CA PRO A 292 -11.07 14.57 -13.24
C PRO A 292 -11.55 15.69 -14.18
N GLU A 293 -12.18 15.37 -15.29
CA GLU A 293 -12.69 16.33 -16.24
C GLU A 293 -13.76 17.25 -15.62
N LEU A 294 -14.60 16.70 -14.72
CA LEU A 294 -15.64 17.47 -14.04
C LEU A 294 -15.06 18.39 -12.97
N ALA A 295 -14.00 17.94 -12.30
CA ALA A 295 -13.31 18.74 -11.29
C ALA A 295 -12.54 19.90 -11.94
N LEU A 296 -11.79 19.62 -13.01
CA LEU A 296 -11.04 20.63 -13.79
C LEU A 296 -11.96 21.62 -14.49
N ALA A 297 -13.13 21.19 -14.98
CA ALA A 297 -14.14 22.09 -15.54
C ALA A 297 -14.79 22.99 -14.47
N ALA A 298 -14.78 22.57 -13.20
CA ALA A 298 -15.31 23.39 -12.12
C ALA A 298 -14.33 24.47 -11.65
N ARG A 299 -13.00 24.17 -11.66
CA ARG A 299 -11.92 25.07 -11.19
C ARG A 299 -10.61 24.73 -11.90
N ASP A 300 -9.82 25.75 -12.25
CA ASP A 300 -8.51 25.64 -12.91
C ASP A 300 -7.33 25.69 -11.93
N ASP A 301 -7.58 26.08 -10.68
CA ASP A 301 -6.58 26.15 -9.60
C ASP A 301 -6.39 24.82 -8.84
N ILE A 302 -7.19 23.79 -9.13
CA ILE A 302 -7.21 22.50 -8.45
C ILE A 302 -6.01 21.60 -8.82
N ILE A 303 -5.55 20.78 -7.87
CA ILE A 303 -4.77 19.57 -8.13
C ILE A 303 -5.66 18.37 -7.88
N ILE A 304 -5.71 17.44 -8.84
CA ILE A 304 -6.46 16.20 -8.71
C ILE A 304 -5.56 14.98 -8.87
N ALA A 305 -5.79 13.97 -8.04
CA ALA A 305 -5.15 12.66 -8.07
C ALA A 305 -6.22 11.56 -8.01
N THR A 306 -5.97 10.43 -8.67
CA THR A 306 -6.89 9.28 -8.70
C THR A 306 -6.14 7.96 -8.57
N GLY A 307 -6.85 6.84 -8.31
CA GLY A 307 -6.28 5.50 -8.37
C GLY A 307 -6.01 4.98 -9.79
N ARG A 308 -6.49 5.66 -10.83
CA ARG A 308 -6.45 5.21 -12.22
C ARG A 308 -5.16 5.61 -12.92
N SER A 309 -4.64 4.69 -13.75
CA SER A 309 -3.40 4.89 -14.52
C SER A 309 -3.56 5.77 -15.77
N ASP A 310 -4.79 6.02 -16.21
CA ASP A 310 -5.11 6.83 -17.38
C ASP A 310 -5.25 8.33 -17.09
N TYR A 311 -4.97 8.75 -15.83
CA TYR A 311 -4.94 10.14 -15.40
C TYR A 311 -3.59 10.52 -14.81
N PRO A 312 -3.23 11.82 -14.79
CA PRO A 312 -2.12 12.33 -14.02
C PRO A 312 -2.24 12.02 -12.52
N ASN A 313 -1.10 12.00 -11.81
CA ASN A 313 -1.06 11.82 -10.35
C ASN A 313 -1.74 10.52 -9.89
N GLN A 314 -1.39 9.40 -10.49
CA GLN A 314 -1.90 8.10 -10.07
C GLN A 314 -1.44 7.75 -8.65
N VAL A 315 -2.39 7.56 -7.73
CA VAL A 315 -2.18 7.04 -6.38
C VAL A 315 -2.29 5.52 -6.43
N ASN A 316 -1.14 4.84 -6.41
CA ASN A 316 -1.07 3.39 -6.54
C ASN A 316 -0.11 2.81 -5.49
N ASN A 317 -0.56 1.83 -4.72
CA ASN A 317 0.19 1.19 -3.65
C ASN A 317 1.52 0.57 -4.14
N VAL A 318 1.65 0.25 -5.43
CA VAL A 318 2.89 -0.27 -6.02
C VAL A 318 4.09 0.67 -5.84
N LEU A 319 3.85 1.97 -5.61
CA LEU A 319 4.91 2.92 -5.27
C LEU A 319 5.54 2.67 -3.89
N CYS A 320 4.92 1.84 -3.06
CA CYS A 320 5.33 1.61 -1.68
C CYS A 320 5.58 0.14 -1.34
N PHE A 321 4.54 -0.74 -1.50
CA PHE A 321 4.57 -2.05 -0.83
C PHE A 321 5.74 -2.96 -1.23
N PRO A 322 6.21 -3.02 -2.49
CA PRO A 322 7.35 -3.87 -2.81
C PRO A 322 8.61 -3.39 -2.08
N PHE A 323 8.80 -2.10 -2.01
CA PHE A 323 10.02 -1.47 -1.52
C PHE A 323 10.08 -1.37 0.00
N ILE A 324 8.94 -1.18 0.69
CA ILE A 324 8.89 -1.20 2.16
C ILE A 324 9.23 -2.61 2.68
N PHE A 325 8.76 -3.66 1.98
CA PHE A 325 9.16 -5.03 2.28
C PHE A 325 10.63 -5.27 1.94
N ARG A 326 11.15 -4.76 0.80
CA ARG A 326 12.57 -4.89 0.47
C ARG A 326 13.45 -4.32 1.59
N GLY A 327 13.19 -3.08 2.02
CA GLY A 327 13.93 -2.47 3.12
C GLY A 327 13.79 -3.23 4.44
N ALA A 328 12.59 -3.72 4.77
CA ALA A 328 12.36 -4.48 5.99
C ALA A 328 13.07 -5.85 5.98
N LEU A 329 13.04 -6.57 4.85
CA LEU A 329 13.68 -7.89 4.71
C LEU A 329 15.19 -7.79 4.78
N ASP A 330 15.81 -6.80 4.15
CA ASP A 330 17.26 -6.67 4.05
C ASP A 330 17.95 -6.44 5.40
N VAL A 331 17.26 -5.80 6.33
CA VAL A 331 17.73 -5.63 7.70
C VAL A 331 17.06 -6.58 8.70
N ARG A 332 16.28 -7.54 8.19
CA ARG A 332 15.49 -8.49 9.00
C ARG A 332 14.69 -7.77 10.11
N ALA A 333 13.94 -6.75 9.72
CA ALA A 333 13.07 -6.04 10.65
C ALA A 333 11.96 -6.99 11.15
N ARG A 334 11.68 -6.93 12.45
CA ARG A 334 10.62 -7.75 13.07
C ARG A 334 9.21 -7.20 12.86
N THR A 335 9.11 -5.93 12.47
CA THR A 335 7.84 -5.22 12.20
C THR A 335 8.09 -4.07 11.25
N ILE A 336 7.04 -3.58 10.60
CA ILE A 336 7.04 -2.31 9.86
C ILE A 336 6.32 -1.28 10.75
N ASN A 337 7.11 -0.42 11.41
CA ASN A 337 6.61 0.59 12.35
C ASN A 337 6.30 1.93 11.65
N ASP A 338 5.87 2.92 12.44
CA ASP A 338 5.48 4.22 11.92
C ASP A 338 6.66 5.02 11.36
N GLU A 339 7.84 4.90 11.96
CA GLU A 339 9.07 5.53 11.50
C GLU A 339 9.42 5.04 10.08
N MET A 340 9.29 3.76 9.82
CA MET A 340 9.51 3.16 8.49
C MET A 340 8.45 3.63 7.48
N LYS A 341 7.19 3.75 7.89
CA LYS A 341 6.10 4.27 7.04
C LYS A 341 6.33 5.74 6.66
N ILE A 342 6.72 6.57 7.63
CA ILE A 342 7.05 7.98 7.40
C ILE A 342 8.29 8.13 6.52
N ALA A 343 9.30 7.27 6.70
CA ALA A 343 10.48 7.24 5.85
C ALA A 343 10.12 6.92 4.39
N ALA A 344 9.21 5.96 4.16
CA ALA A 344 8.69 5.65 2.82
C ALA A 344 7.92 6.83 2.22
N VAL A 345 7.06 7.52 2.99
CA VAL A 345 6.38 8.76 2.56
C VAL A 345 7.39 9.78 2.06
N ASN A 346 8.44 10.06 2.86
CA ASN A 346 9.45 11.05 2.52
C ASN A 346 10.28 10.65 1.29
N ALA A 347 10.67 9.38 1.17
CA ALA A 347 11.43 8.89 0.02
C ALA A 347 10.63 9.03 -1.29
N ILE A 348 9.34 8.67 -1.28
CA ILE A 348 8.46 8.78 -2.45
C ILE A 348 8.25 10.25 -2.84
N ARG A 349 7.95 11.11 -1.87
CA ARG A 349 7.69 12.53 -2.16
C ARG A 349 8.92 13.28 -2.68
N GLU A 350 10.11 13.00 -2.15
CA GLU A 350 11.34 13.66 -2.59
C GLU A 350 11.76 13.19 -3.99
N LEU A 351 11.55 11.90 -4.33
CA LEU A 351 11.84 11.40 -5.67
C LEU A 351 11.01 12.11 -6.75
N ALA A 352 9.77 12.51 -6.46
CA ALA A 352 8.94 13.26 -7.41
C ALA A 352 9.53 14.62 -7.80
N LYS A 353 10.39 15.19 -6.95
CA LYS A 353 11.04 16.49 -7.18
C LYS A 353 12.33 16.39 -8.00
N GLU A 354 12.87 15.19 -8.16
CA GLU A 354 14.07 14.95 -8.97
C GLU A 354 13.72 14.96 -10.47
N PRO A 355 14.67 15.28 -11.37
CA PRO A 355 14.47 15.16 -12.81
C PRO A 355 14.01 13.77 -13.20
N VAL A 356 12.97 13.69 -14.03
CA VAL A 356 12.42 12.41 -14.50
C VAL A 356 13.35 11.80 -15.54
N LEU A 357 13.66 10.52 -15.41
CA LEU A 357 14.54 9.78 -16.33
C LEU A 357 13.84 9.55 -17.68
N GLN A 358 14.60 9.52 -18.77
CA GLN A 358 14.06 9.29 -20.11
C GLN A 358 13.30 7.95 -20.21
N GLU A 359 13.83 6.89 -19.61
CA GLU A 359 13.17 5.59 -19.58
C GLU A 359 11.79 5.60 -18.88
N VAL A 360 11.59 6.48 -17.88
CA VAL A 360 10.30 6.67 -17.22
C VAL A 360 9.32 7.40 -18.13
N LEU A 361 9.79 8.42 -18.86
CA LEU A 361 9.00 9.12 -19.88
C LEU A 361 8.55 8.16 -20.97
N ASP A 362 9.47 7.36 -21.51
CA ASP A 362 9.21 6.38 -22.55
C ASP A 362 8.19 5.31 -22.08
N ALA A 363 8.38 4.78 -20.86
CA ALA A 363 7.47 3.78 -20.27
C ALA A 363 6.07 4.34 -19.98
N SER A 364 5.95 5.64 -19.78
CA SER A 364 4.68 6.32 -19.50
C SER A 364 4.03 6.94 -20.75
N CYS A 365 4.69 6.85 -21.91
CA CYS A 365 4.28 7.51 -23.17
C CYS A 365 4.15 9.03 -23.00
N GLU A 366 5.02 9.64 -22.17
CA GLU A 366 5.06 11.08 -21.92
C GLU A 366 6.29 11.72 -22.58
N THR A 367 6.18 12.98 -22.97
CA THR A 367 7.30 13.72 -23.55
C THR A 367 8.11 14.49 -22.51
N SER A 368 7.47 14.91 -21.43
CA SER A 368 8.10 15.59 -20.31
C SER A 368 7.23 15.47 -19.08
N LEU A 369 7.83 15.33 -17.91
CA LEU A 369 7.19 15.38 -16.60
C LEU A 369 8.09 16.20 -15.67
N THR A 370 7.50 17.15 -14.97
CA THR A 370 8.20 17.99 -13.99
C THR A 370 7.33 18.15 -12.76
N PHE A 371 7.95 18.23 -11.59
CA PHE A 371 7.26 18.45 -10.33
C PHE A 371 6.31 19.66 -10.41
N GLY A 372 5.03 19.44 -10.14
CA GLY A 372 3.98 20.44 -10.30
C GLY A 372 2.59 19.81 -10.27
N LYS A 373 1.57 20.57 -10.72
CA LYS A 373 0.15 20.16 -10.63
C LYS A 373 -0.16 18.79 -11.25
N GLU A 374 0.53 18.40 -12.31
CA GLU A 374 0.32 17.12 -13.02
C GLU A 374 1.31 16.02 -12.63
N TYR A 375 2.28 16.33 -11.77
CA TYR A 375 3.30 15.37 -11.31
C TYR A 375 3.70 15.65 -9.86
N ILE A 376 2.85 15.23 -8.92
CA ILE A 376 3.07 15.32 -7.47
C ILE A 376 3.66 14.04 -6.88
N ILE A 377 3.70 12.95 -7.65
CA ILE A 377 4.11 11.62 -7.20
C ILE A 377 4.84 10.90 -8.35
N PRO A 378 5.87 10.07 -8.07
CA PRO A 378 6.60 9.35 -9.12
C PRO A 378 5.70 8.39 -9.91
N LYS A 379 6.13 8.05 -11.12
CA LYS A 379 5.51 6.96 -11.89
C LYS A 379 5.98 5.60 -11.35
N PRO A 380 5.13 4.56 -11.37
CA PRO A 380 5.49 3.22 -10.88
C PRO A 380 6.69 2.58 -11.56
N MET A 381 6.97 2.96 -12.81
CA MET A 381 8.11 2.44 -13.59
C MET A 381 9.44 3.13 -13.31
N ASP A 382 9.49 4.09 -12.37
CA ASP A 382 10.75 4.74 -12.00
C ASP A 382 11.67 3.74 -11.26
N PRO A 383 12.80 3.34 -11.86
CA PRO A 383 13.67 2.32 -11.28
C PRO A 383 14.32 2.76 -9.96
N ARG A 384 14.39 4.06 -9.71
CA ARG A 384 14.97 4.62 -8.48
C ARG A 384 14.10 4.38 -7.25
N LEU A 385 12.80 4.07 -7.42
CA LEU A 385 11.88 3.79 -6.31
C LEU A 385 12.43 2.69 -5.39
N CYS A 386 12.94 1.59 -5.96
CA CYS A 386 13.46 0.48 -5.17
C CYS A 386 14.61 0.96 -4.26
N GLY A 387 15.64 1.54 -4.81
CA GLY A 387 16.80 2.01 -4.03
C GLY A 387 16.42 3.09 -3.00
N ARG A 388 15.62 4.09 -3.41
CA ARG A 388 15.26 5.22 -2.54
C ARG A 388 14.36 4.82 -1.37
N VAL A 389 13.28 4.09 -1.64
CA VAL A 389 12.31 3.72 -0.61
C VAL A 389 12.89 2.63 0.30
N ALA A 390 13.50 1.57 -0.27
CA ALA A 390 14.06 0.49 0.53
C ALA A 390 15.19 0.99 1.45
N LEU A 391 16.08 1.87 0.96
CA LEU A 391 17.14 2.47 1.78
C LEU A 391 16.57 3.29 2.95
N ALA A 392 15.59 4.15 2.68
CA ALA A 392 14.97 4.98 3.71
C ALA A 392 14.28 4.13 4.79
N VAL A 393 13.56 3.09 4.36
CA VAL A 393 12.87 2.15 5.24
C VAL A 393 13.85 1.33 6.07
N ALA A 394 14.93 0.80 5.46
CA ALA A 394 15.95 0.03 6.17
C ALA A 394 16.67 0.88 7.22
N LYS A 395 17.03 2.13 6.88
CA LYS A 395 17.60 3.09 7.86
C LYS A 395 16.64 3.33 9.02
N ALA A 396 15.38 3.63 8.75
CA ALA A 396 14.38 3.85 9.79
C ALA A 396 14.18 2.62 10.68
N ALA A 397 14.25 1.40 10.12
CA ALA A 397 14.18 0.17 10.89
C ALA A 397 15.37 0.00 11.83
N VAL A 398 16.58 0.32 11.39
CA VAL A 398 17.80 0.29 12.21
C VAL A 398 17.71 1.36 13.31
N ASP A 399 17.40 2.60 12.95
CA ASP A 399 17.37 3.74 13.86
C ASP A 399 16.29 3.58 14.95
N SER A 400 15.15 2.96 14.62
CA SER A 400 14.06 2.67 15.57
C SER A 400 14.24 1.36 16.35
N GLY A 401 15.34 0.61 16.12
CA GLY A 401 15.68 -0.58 16.87
C GLY A 401 14.80 -1.80 16.57
N VAL A 402 14.15 -1.86 15.42
CA VAL A 402 13.33 -3.00 14.99
C VAL A 402 14.08 -3.94 14.04
N ALA A 403 15.22 -3.52 13.51
CA ALA A 403 16.09 -4.32 12.65
C ALA A 403 16.90 -5.33 13.47
N ALA A 404 17.13 -6.52 12.93
CA ALA A 404 18.03 -7.54 13.48
C ALA A 404 19.46 -7.43 12.91
N LEU A 405 19.63 -6.79 11.75
CA LEU A 405 20.90 -6.58 11.07
C LEU A 405 21.19 -5.08 10.95
N ALA A 406 22.48 -4.75 10.92
CA ALA A 406 22.92 -3.43 10.51
C ALA A 406 22.68 -3.22 9.00
N LEU A 407 22.59 -1.97 8.60
CA LEU A 407 22.51 -1.62 7.18
C LEU A 407 23.84 -2.00 6.50
N PRO A 408 23.83 -2.71 5.35
CA PRO A 408 25.05 -2.96 4.57
C PRO A 408 25.74 -1.66 4.14
N GLU A 409 27.09 -1.65 4.08
CA GLU A 409 27.86 -0.43 3.74
C GLU A 409 27.53 0.12 2.34
N ASN A 410 27.30 -0.75 1.35
CA ASN A 410 26.99 -0.37 -0.04
C ASN A 410 25.55 -0.74 -0.41
N TYR A 411 24.62 -0.42 0.47
CA TYR A 411 23.23 -0.79 0.29
C TYR A 411 22.58 -0.01 -0.85
N MET A 412 22.18 -0.72 -1.92
CA MET A 412 21.46 -0.16 -3.08
C MET A 412 22.26 0.93 -3.88
N GLU A 413 23.61 0.84 -3.89
CA GLU A 413 24.44 1.63 -4.79
C GLU A 413 24.31 1.23 -6.25
#